data_397f3d9ef9cd900e326b57ce0708baef
#
_entry.id   397f3d9ef9cd900e326b57ce0708baef
#
_cell.length_a   1.000
_cell.length_b   1.000
_cell.length_c   1.000
_cell.angle_alpha   90.00
_cell.angle_beta   90.00
_cell.angle_gamma   90.00
#
_symmetry.space_group_name_H-M   'P 1'
#
loop_
_entity.id
_entity.type
_entity.pdbx_description
1 polymer ?
#
loop_
_entity_poly.entity_id
_entity_poly.type
_entity_poly.pdbx_seq_one_letter_code
_entity_poly.pdbx_strand_id
1 'polypeptide(L)'
;MGRIKPSQGSVKLFGIDPWQDTSPYRRIGYVSESERLYDWMTGQDFVSTLARLHGMTRNEAESRAEHVLEFVGLYDVRHKEIGKYSKGMRQRVKIAHALVHDPDLIILDEPLHGCDPIARTSIMNVIKELGNQGKTVLVSSHILEEIERITEQIVILHNGRLLALGNIYAIRDLLDKHPHRIMITTEEPRKLANAFITEEPIFGVRFPEEGKLEIQTNDLSAAHSVLPRVIVESKVKVSRIDNPDDNLDSLLEYLIGG
;
A
#
# COMPACT_ATOMS: atom_id res chain seq x y z
N MET A 1 -12.68 -14.84 6.73
CA MET A 1 -11.67 -15.05 7.75
C MET A 1 -11.99 -16.35 8.44
N GLY A 2 -11.04 -16.95 9.19
CA GLY A 2 -11.25 -18.30 9.75
C GLY A 2 -11.27 -19.43 8.70
N ARG A 3 -10.87 -19.15 7.46
CA ARG A 3 -10.88 -20.14 6.36
C ARG A 3 -9.76 -21.18 6.50
N ILE A 4 -8.63 -20.78 7.07
CA ILE A 4 -7.46 -21.64 7.24
C ILE A 4 -7.03 -21.58 8.69
N LYS A 5 -6.99 -22.75 9.34
CA LYS A 5 -6.46 -22.87 10.69
C LYS A 5 -4.94 -23.02 10.61
N PRO A 6 -4.16 -22.35 11.49
CA PRO A 6 -2.72 -22.53 11.52
C PRO A 6 -2.37 -23.99 11.83
N SER A 7 -1.36 -24.53 11.13
CA SER A 7 -0.83 -25.88 11.43
C SER A 7 0.02 -25.89 12.70
N GLN A 8 0.62 -24.75 13.04
CA GLN A 8 1.37 -24.54 14.28
C GLN A 8 1.11 -23.14 14.82
N GLY A 9 1.30 -22.93 16.12
CA GLY A 9 1.05 -21.66 16.78
C GLY A 9 -0.44 -21.40 17.06
N SER A 10 -0.76 -20.17 17.42
CA SER A 10 -2.12 -19.73 17.72
C SER A 10 -2.40 -18.34 17.17
N VAL A 11 -3.66 -18.08 16.82
CA VAL A 11 -4.16 -16.77 16.44
C VAL A 11 -5.27 -16.39 17.40
N LYS A 12 -5.25 -15.14 17.88
CA LYS A 12 -6.32 -14.59 18.72
C LYS A 12 -6.82 -13.27 18.12
N LEU A 13 -8.13 -13.13 18.06
CA LEU A 13 -8.83 -11.91 17.70
C LEU A 13 -9.49 -11.36 18.94
N PHE A 14 -9.10 -10.18 19.41
CA PHE A 14 -9.56 -9.60 20.68
C PHE A 14 -9.40 -10.57 21.88
N GLY A 15 -8.30 -11.34 21.88
CA GLY A 15 -8.00 -12.34 22.92
C GLY A 15 -8.69 -13.70 22.78
N ILE A 16 -9.57 -13.87 21.79
CA ILE A 16 -10.41 -15.07 21.56
C ILE A 16 -9.86 -15.86 20.36
N ASP A 17 -9.82 -17.20 20.49
CA ASP A 17 -9.50 -18.09 19.37
C ASP A 17 -10.69 -18.16 18.38
N PRO A 18 -10.53 -17.66 17.15
CA PRO A 18 -11.63 -17.54 16.19
C PRO A 18 -12.12 -18.87 15.61
N TRP A 19 -11.45 -19.99 15.89
CA TRP A 19 -11.91 -21.34 15.52
C TRP A 19 -12.71 -22.01 16.64
N GLN A 20 -12.65 -21.49 17.87
CA GLN A 20 -13.43 -21.95 18.99
C GLN A 20 -14.69 -21.10 19.20
N ASP A 21 -14.58 -19.79 19.01
CA ASP A 21 -15.67 -18.85 19.16
C ASP A 21 -15.65 -17.83 18.00
N THR A 22 -16.76 -17.71 17.31
CA THR A 22 -16.92 -16.80 16.15
C THR A 22 -17.36 -15.39 16.53
N SER A 23 -17.59 -15.11 17.81
CA SER A 23 -18.03 -13.80 18.31
C SER A 23 -17.12 -12.64 17.88
N PRO A 24 -15.78 -12.80 17.76
CA PRO A 24 -14.91 -11.72 17.29
C PRO A 24 -15.24 -11.21 15.90
N TYR A 25 -15.81 -12.04 15.01
CA TYR A 25 -16.12 -11.63 13.65
C TYR A 25 -17.19 -10.54 13.55
N ARG A 26 -18.04 -10.39 14.58
CA ARG A 26 -19.02 -9.30 14.65
C ARG A 26 -18.39 -7.92 14.82
N ARG A 27 -17.11 -7.89 15.23
CA ARG A 27 -16.34 -6.67 15.46
C ARG A 27 -15.36 -6.36 14.32
N ILE A 28 -15.43 -7.11 13.21
CA ILE A 28 -14.49 -7.02 12.10
C ILE A 28 -15.23 -6.65 10.82
N GLY A 29 -14.81 -5.54 10.18
CA GLY A 29 -15.14 -5.22 8.81
C GLY A 29 -14.08 -5.78 7.86
N TYR A 30 -14.49 -6.40 6.76
CA TYR A 30 -13.56 -6.95 5.78
C TYR A 30 -13.94 -6.57 4.35
N VAL A 31 -12.97 -6.05 3.63
CA VAL A 31 -13.06 -5.79 2.19
C VAL A 31 -12.05 -6.68 1.48
N SER A 32 -12.52 -7.56 0.61
CA SER A 32 -11.67 -8.40 -0.22
C SER A 32 -11.26 -7.68 -1.51
N GLU A 33 -10.15 -8.08 -2.11
CA GLU A 33 -9.73 -7.66 -3.45
C GLU A 33 -10.82 -7.93 -4.51
N SER A 34 -11.59 -9.02 -4.36
CA SER A 34 -12.63 -9.44 -5.30
C SER A 34 -13.64 -8.32 -5.61
N GLU A 35 -13.90 -8.11 -6.90
CA GLU A 35 -14.82 -7.07 -7.38
C GLU A 35 -16.29 -7.53 -7.45
N ARG A 36 -16.61 -8.74 -6.97
CA ARG A 36 -17.97 -9.30 -7.07
C ARG A 36 -18.92 -8.56 -6.14
N LEU A 37 -19.85 -7.84 -6.76
CA LEU A 37 -20.95 -7.14 -6.12
C LEU A 37 -22.27 -7.53 -6.83
N TYR A 38 -23.38 -7.21 -6.22
CA TYR A 38 -24.72 -7.40 -6.83
C TYR A 38 -25.03 -6.19 -7.71
N ASP A 39 -24.68 -6.25 -8.99
CA ASP A 39 -24.72 -5.15 -9.95
C ASP A 39 -26.14 -4.57 -10.16
N TRP A 40 -27.16 -5.36 -9.91
CA TRP A 40 -28.58 -4.98 -10.00
C TRP A 40 -29.13 -4.24 -8.77
N MET A 41 -28.41 -4.27 -7.65
CA MET A 41 -28.79 -3.56 -6.43
C MET A 41 -28.32 -2.10 -6.49
N THR A 42 -29.07 -1.22 -5.81
CA THR A 42 -28.56 0.13 -5.53
C THR A 42 -27.53 0.09 -4.39
N GLY A 43 -26.66 1.12 -4.28
CA GLY A 43 -25.73 1.22 -3.15
C GLY A 43 -26.46 1.21 -1.81
N GLN A 44 -27.60 1.91 -1.72
CA GLN A 44 -28.45 1.96 -0.52
C GLN A 44 -29.01 0.58 -0.16
N ASP A 45 -29.60 -0.13 -1.14
CA ASP A 45 -30.17 -1.45 -0.89
C ASP A 45 -29.12 -2.47 -0.50
N PHE A 46 -27.95 -2.43 -1.14
CA PHE A 46 -26.84 -3.32 -0.84
C PHE A 46 -26.36 -3.15 0.61
N VAL A 47 -26.04 -1.92 1.02
CA VAL A 47 -25.50 -1.66 2.36
C VAL A 47 -26.57 -1.89 3.44
N SER A 48 -27.82 -1.46 3.24
CA SER A 48 -28.90 -1.67 4.22
C SER A 48 -29.28 -3.14 4.35
N THR A 49 -29.25 -3.93 3.28
CA THR A 49 -29.49 -5.38 3.36
C THR A 49 -28.43 -6.05 4.25
N LEU A 50 -27.16 -5.67 4.10
CA LEU A 50 -26.09 -6.22 4.92
C LEU A 50 -26.17 -5.77 6.37
N ALA A 51 -26.58 -4.51 6.63
CA ALA A 51 -26.88 -4.03 7.99
C ALA A 51 -27.96 -4.90 8.68
N ARG A 52 -28.98 -5.27 7.94
CA ARG A 52 -30.04 -6.16 8.44
C ARG A 52 -29.53 -7.57 8.76
N LEU A 53 -28.56 -8.09 7.99
CA LEU A 53 -27.91 -9.37 8.32
C LEU A 53 -27.09 -9.32 9.61
N HIS A 54 -26.66 -8.12 10.02
CA HIS A 54 -26.06 -7.87 11.34
C HIS A 54 -27.09 -7.67 12.46
N GLY A 55 -28.39 -7.82 12.20
CA GLY A 55 -29.46 -7.79 13.19
C GLY A 55 -30.15 -6.43 13.37
N MET A 56 -29.84 -5.45 12.55
CA MET A 56 -30.51 -4.13 12.58
C MET A 56 -31.95 -4.24 12.07
N THR A 57 -32.86 -3.49 12.66
CA THR A 57 -34.21 -3.30 12.12
C THR A 57 -34.13 -2.58 10.75
N ARG A 58 -35.23 -2.59 9.99
CA ARG A 58 -35.24 -1.95 8.68
C ARG A 58 -34.87 -0.47 8.75
N ASN A 59 -35.48 0.27 9.68
CA ASN A 59 -35.24 1.72 9.81
C ASN A 59 -33.82 2.04 10.25
N GLU A 60 -33.27 1.27 11.22
CA GLU A 60 -31.88 1.41 11.65
C GLU A 60 -30.91 1.11 10.50
N ALA A 61 -31.17 0.05 9.72
CA ALA A 61 -30.32 -0.35 8.59
C ALA A 61 -30.33 0.70 7.46
N GLU A 62 -31.50 1.28 7.13
CA GLU A 62 -31.61 2.35 6.15
C GLU A 62 -30.86 3.60 6.59
N SER A 63 -31.06 4.06 7.82
CA SER A 63 -30.35 5.23 8.37
C SER A 63 -28.83 4.99 8.47
N ARG A 64 -28.43 3.81 8.93
CA ARG A 64 -27.00 3.46 9.03
C ARG A 64 -26.34 3.34 7.65
N ALA A 65 -27.03 2.80 6.65
CA ALA A 65 -26.56 2.74 5.28
C ALA A 65 -26.34 4.14 4.70
N GLU A 66 -27.27 5.06 4.90
CA GLU A 66 -27.11 6.47 4.48
C GLU A 66 -25.85 7.10 5.08
N HIS A 67 -25.68 6.96 6.40
CA HIS A 67 -24.54 7.51 7.11
C HIS A 67 -23.19 6.96 6.59
N VAL A 68 -23.04 5.65 6.40
CA VAL A 68 -21.80 5.10 5.90
C VAL A 68 -21.55 5.38 4.43
N LEU A 69 -22.61 5.50 3.60
CA LEU A 69 -22.49 5.92 2.21
C LEU A 69 -22.11 7.40 2.08
N GLU A 70 -22.58 8.26 2.99
CA GLU A 70 -22.14 9.65 3.09
C GLU A 70 -20.64 9.70 3.48
N PHE A 71 -20.23 8.94 4.50
CA PHE A 71 -18.86 8.87 4.97
C PHE A 71 -17.87 8.48 3.86
N VAL A 72 -18.26 7.55 2.96
CA VAL A 72 -17.41 7.16 1.82
C VAL A 72 -17.63 8.02 0.57
N GLY A 73 -18.45 9.09 0.64
CA GLY A 73 -18.72 10.03 -0.47
C GLY A 73 -19.52 9.41 -1.61
N LEU A 74 -20.52 8.59 -1.28
CA LEU A 74 -21.47 7.98 -2.23
C LEU A 74 -22.93 8.39 -2.00
N TYR A 75 -23.20 9.34 -1.11
CA TYR A 75 -24.56 9.76 -0.75
C TYR A 75 -25.42 10.14 -1.96
N ASP A 76 -24.92 11.01 -2.83
CA ASP A 76 -25.67 11.53 -3.98
C ASP A 76 -26.00 10.47 -5.03
N VAL A 77 -25.25 9.38 -5.05
CA VAL A 77 -25.40 8.28 -6.01
C VAL A 77 -25.92 6.99 -5.39
N ARG A 78 -26.30 7.01 -4.11
CA ARG A 78 -26.70 5.82 -3.35
C ARG A 78 -27.87 5.04 -3.93
N HIS A 79 -28.77 5.71 -4.65
CA HIS A 79 -29.91 5.09 -5.33
C HIS A 79 -29.63 4.62 -6.76
N LYS A 80 -28.39 4.78 -7.24
CA LYS A 80 -27.94 4.28 -8.53
C LYS A 80 -27.51 2.82 -8.41
N GLU A 81 -27.82 2.01 -9.40
CA GLU A 81 -27.38 0.62 -9.48
C GLU A 81 -25.84 0.52 -9.42
N ILE A 82 -25.33 -0.44 -8.65
CA ILE A 82 -23.89 -0.69 -8.48
C ILE A 82 -23.22 -1.05 -9.82
N GLY A 83 -23.94 -1.67 -10.74
CA GLY A 83 -23.45 -1.96 -12.09
C GLY A 83 -23.06 -0.71 -12.90
N LYS A 84 -23.58 0.47 -12.51
CA LYS A 84 -23.26 1.76 -13.14
C LYS A 84 -22.17 2.53 -12.38
N TYR A 85 -21.62 1.97 -11.31
CA TYR A 85 -20.55 2.58 -10.53
C TYR A 85 -19.18 2.45 -11.23
N SER A 86 -18.36 3.49 -11.16
CA SER A 86 -16.93 3.38 -11.49
C SER A 86 -16.22 2.41 -10.55
N LYS A 87 -15.02 1.96 -10.92
CA LYS A 87 -14.22 1.05 -10.08
C LYS A 87 -13.99 1.63 -8.69
N GLY A 88 -13.64 2.91 -8.58
CA GLY A 88 -13.47 3.60 -7.29
C GLY A 88 -14.77 3.74 -6.49
N MET A 89 -15.94 3.91 -7.14
CA MET A 89 -17.24 3.89 -6.47
C MET A 89 -17.58 2.48 -5.96
N ARG A 90 -17.30 1.45 -6.74
CA ARG A 90 -17.47 0.04 -6.34
C ARG A 90 -16.60 -0.30 -5.13
N GLN A 91 -15.38 0.19 -5.09
CA GLN A 91 -14.50 -0.01 -3.94
C GLN A 91 -15.01 0.72 -2.69
N ARG A 92 -15.49 1.96 -2.83
CA ARG A 92 -16.06 2.72 -1.71
C ARG A 92 -17.34 2.11 -1.15
N VAL A 93 -18.23 1.54 -1.99
CA VAL A 93 -19.43 0.83 -1.47
C VAL A 93 -19.07 -0.45 -0.72
N LYS A 94 -17.98 -1.15 -1.09
CA LYS A 94 -17.45 -2.29 -0.32
C LYS A 94 -16.96 -1.83 1.06
N ILE A 95 -16.29 -0.67 1.12
CA ILE A 95 -15.85 -0.09 2.40
C ILE A 95 -17.08 0.30 3.24
N ALA A 96 -18.09 0.95 2.66
CA ALA A 96 -19.34 1.28 3.37
C ALA A 96 -20.01 0.03 3.96
N HIS A 97 -20.08 -1.06 3.20
CA HIS A 97 -20.57 -2.35 3.67
C HIS A 97 -19.76 -2.85 4.89
N ALA A 98 -18.43 -2.80 4.82
CA ALA A 98 -17.57 -3.27 5.92
C ALA A 98 -17.72 -2.43 7.18
N LEU A 99 -18.19 -1.18 7.09
CA LEU A 99 -18.37 -0.24 8.19
C LEU A 99 -19.78 -0.24 8.80
N VAL A 100 -20.75 -0.86 8.14
CA VAL A 100 -22.17 -0.70 8.49
C VAL A 100 -22.50 -1.14 9.92
N HIS A 101 -21.81 -2.16 10.44
CA HIS A 101 -22.02 -2.72 11.79
C HIS A 101 -21.07 -2.13 12.85
N ASP A 102 -20.41 -1.03 12.54
CA ASP A 102 -19.48 -0.30 13.41
C ASP A 102 -18.33 -1.14 13.98
N PRO A 103 -17.50 -1.77 13.15
CA PRO A 103 -16.43 -2.66 13.60
C PRO A 103 -15.34 -1.92 14.36
N ASP A 104 -14.60 -2.64 15.22
CA ASP A 104 -13.38 -2.15 15.88
C ASP A 104 -12.13 -2.36 15.03
N LEU A 105 -12.12 -3.43 14.21
CA LEU A 105 -11.05 -3.78 13.29
C LEU A 105 -11.58 -3.80 11.86
N ILE A 106 -10.91 -3.07 10.98
CA ILE A 106 -11.22 -3.03 9.54
C ILE A 106 -10.03 -3.62 8.79
N ILE A 107 -10.27 -4.63 7.97
CA ILE A 107 -9.25 -5.27 7.13
C ILE A 107 -9.59 -4.99 5.67
N LEU A 108 -8.68 -4.32 4.97
CA LEU A 108 -8.84 -3.90 3.58
C LEU A 108 -7.76 -4.59 2.74
N ASP A 109 -8.18 -5.48 1.87
CA ASP A 109 -7.30 -6.24 1.01
C ASP A 109 -7.21 -5.59 -0.37
N GLU A 110 -6.04 -5.01 -0.70
CA GLU A 110 -5.76 -4.25 -1.92
C GLU A 110 -6.84 -3.17 -2.24
N PRO A 111 -7.21 -2.27 -1.28
CA PRO A 111 -8.35 -1.37 -1.45
C PRO A 111 -8.16 -0.33 -2.55
N LEU A 112 -6.94 -0.08 -3.00
CA LEU A 112 -6.60 0.93 -4.01
C LEU A 112 -6.39 0.33 -5.41
N HIS A 113 -6.41 -1.03 -5.51
CA HIS A 113 -6.13 -1.73 -6.75
C HIS A 113 -7.07 -1.31 -7.89
N GLY A 114 -6.47 -0.87 -9.02
CA GLY A 114 -7.20 -0.48 -10.24
C GLY A 114 -8.09 0.76 -10.11
N CYS A 115 -7.97 1.54 -9.03
CA CYS A 115 -8.62 2.84 -8.91
C CYS A 115 -7.83 3.91 -9.66
N ASP A 116 -8.54 4.91 -10.20
CA ASP A 116 -7.90 6.12 -10.72
C ASP A 116 -7.29 6.98 -9.59
N PRO A 117 -6.39 7.95 -9.88
CA PRO A 117 -5.71 8.73 -8.85
C PRO A 117 -6.66 9.50 -7.91
N ILE A 118 -7.80 9.98 -8.40
CA ILE A 118 -8.78 10.72 -7.60
C ILE A 118 -9.48 9.77 -6.62
N ALA A 119 -9.92 8.60 -7.11
CA ALA A 119 -10.54 7.58 -6.28
C ALA A 119 -9.56 7.04 -5.22
N ARG A 120 -8.27 6.80 -5.57
CA ARG A 120 -7.22 6.41 -4.63
C ARG A 120 -7.10 7.41 -3.49
N THR A 121 -6.96 8.69 -3.81
CA THR A 121 -6.84 9.76 -2.80
C THR A 121 -8.08 9.79 -1.88
N SER A 122 -9.27 9.66 -2.45
CA SER A 122 -10.52 9.61 -1.67
C SER A 122 -10.55 8.42 -0.70
N ILE A 123 -10.16 7.22 -1.16
CA ILE A 123 -10.12 6.00 -0.32
C ILE A 123 -9.05 6.13 0.78
N MET A 124 -7.86 6.64 0.46
CA MET A 124 -6.82 6.89 1.45
C MET A 124 -7.29 7.85 2.55
N ASN A 125 -8.04 8.90 2.20
CA ASN A 125 -8.60 9.82 3.18
C ASN A 125 -9.63 9.13 4.10
N VAL A 126 -10.49 8.28 3.55
CA VAL A 126 -11.42 7.45 4.34
C VAL A 126 -10.66 6.56 5.32
N ILE A 127 -9.59 5.90 4.89
CA ILE A 127 -8.77 5.02 5.73
C ILE A 127 -8.12 5.82 6.88
N LYS A 128 -7.56 7.00 6.59
CA LYS A 128 -6.98 7.88 7.61
C LYS A 128 -8.01 8.34 8.63
N GLU A 129 -9.18 8.73 8.14
CA GLU A 129 -10.25 9.20 9.02
C GLU A 129 -10.75 8.10 9.96
N LEU A 130 -10.83 6.85 9.50
CA LEU A 130 -11.11 5.70 10.37
C LEU A 130 -10.07 5.53 11.48
N GLY A 131 -8.79 5.69 11.14
CA GLY A 131 -7.70 5.69 12.12
C GLY A 131 -7.82 6.82 13.14
N ASN A 132 -8.14 8.05 12.69
CA ASN A 132 -8.35 9.22 13.54
C ASN A 132 -9.53 9.03 14.51
N GLN A 133 -10.57 8.28 14.08
CA GLN A 133 -11.70 7.89 14.91
C GLN A 133 -11.38 6.77 15.91
N GLY A 134 -10.12 6.32 15.99
CA GLY A 134 -9.66 5.29 16.91
C GLY A 134 -9.94 3.85 16.46
N LYS A 135 -10.33 3.64 15.20
CA LYS A 135 -10.49 2.29 14.64
C LYS A 135 -9.11 1.69 14.33
N THR A 136 -8.99 0.38 14.51
CA THR A 136 -7.82 -0.36 14.02
C THR A 136 -8.04 -0.69 12.54
N VAL A 137 -7.15 -0.22 11.66
CA VAL A 137 -7.25 -0.50 10.22
C VAL A 137 -6.01 -1.25 9.76
N LEU A 138 -6.20 -2.41 9.16
CA LEU A 138 -5.16 -3.20 8.50
C LEU A 138 -5.37 -3.13 6.99
N VAL A 139 -4.37 -2.60 6.28
CA VAL A 139 -4.42 -2.42 4.82
C VAL A 139 -3.32 -3.25 4.18
N SER A 140 -3.65 -4.06 3.18
CA SER A 140 -2.65 -4.67 2.30
C SER A 140 -2.47 -3.82 1.04
N SER A 141 -1.24 -3.69 0.57
CA SER A 141 -0.89 -3.16 -0.76
C SER A 141 0.48 -3.69 -1.16
N HIS A 142 0.69 -3.83 -2.46
CA HIS A 142 2.00 -4.12 -3.04
C HIS A 142 2.73 -2.84 -3.49
N ILE A 143 2.16 -1.65 -3.24
CA ILE A 143 2.73 -0.35 -3.60
C ILE A 143 3.09 0.41 -2.32
N LEU A 144 4.40 0.51 -2.05
CA LEU A 144 4.91 1.13 -0.81
C LEU A 144 4.50 2.61 -0.68
N GLU A 145 4.57 3.38 -1.77
CA GLU A 145 4.19 4.80 -1.79
C GLU A 145 2.74 5.04 -1.36
N GLU A 146 1.83 4.09 -1.65
CA GLU A 146 0.45 4.17 -1.21
C GLU A 146 0.34 3.98 0.31
N ILE A 147 1.11 3.02 0.85
CA ILE A 147 1.12 2.74 2.30
C ILE A 147 1.74 3.90 3.07
N GLU A 148 2.86 4.47 2.61
CA GLU A 148 3.51 5.64 3.22
C GLU A 148 2.57 6.84 3.34
N ARG A 149 1.69 7.01 2.37
CA ARG A 149 0.67 8.05 2.41
C ARG A 149 -0.46 7.77 3.40
N ILE A 150 -0.60 6.56 3.90
CA ILE A 150 -1.66 6.15 4.83
C ILE A 150 -1.12 6.06 6.26
N THR A 151 0.04 5.41 6.46
CA THR A 151 0.58 5.08 7.78
C THR A 151 2.11 5.01 7.76
N GLU A 152 2.71 5.24 8.94
CA GLU A 152 4.14 5.00 9.17
C GLU A 152 4.43 3.59 9.71
N GLN A 153 3.42 2.85 10.15
CA GLN A 153 3.59 1.51 10.72
C GLN A 153 3.32 0.45 9.65
N ILE A 154 4.32 -0.35 9.35
CA ILE A 154 4.25 -1.38 8.31
C ILE A 154 4.66 -2.76 8.80
N VAL A 155 4.13 -3.75 8.10
CA VAL A 155 4.52 -5.16 8.20
C VAL A 155 4.90 -5.63 6.81
N ILE A 156 6.14 -6.07 6.61
CA ILE A 156 6.61 -6.61 5.34
C ILE A 156 6.59 -8.13 5.42
N LEU A 157 5.84 -8.73 4.50
CA LEU A 157 5.71 -10.19 4.36
C LEU A 157 6.22 -10.63 2.99
N HIS A 158 7.04 -11.66 2.94
CA HIS A 158 7.48 -12.27 1.70
C HIS A 158 7.52 -13.81 1.84
N ASN A 159 6.94 -14.51 0.86
CA ASN A 159 6.88 -15.98 0.84
C ASN A 159 6.40 -16.58 2.19
N GLY A 160 5.42 -15.93 2.83
CA GLY A 160 4.86 -16.38 4.11
C GLY A 160 5.75 -16.11 5.33
N ARG A 161 6.84 -15.36 5.19
CA ARG A 161 7.73 -14.96 6.28
C ARG A 161 7.58 -13.47 6.60
N LEU A 162 7.67 -13.15 7.88
CA LEU A 162 7.80 -11.77 8.35
C LEU A 162 9.23 -11.31 8.11
N LEU A 163 9.43 -10.31 7.27
CA LEU A 163 10.74 -9.72 6.99
C LEU A 163 11.03 -8.50 7.87
N ALA A 164 10.04 -7.61 8.02
CA ALA A 164 10.18 -6.42 8.86
C ALA A 164 8.84 -6.03 9.48
N LEU A 165 8.91 -5.39 10.65
CA LEU A 165 7.77 -4.84 11.38
C LEU A 165 8.23 -3.55 12.07
N GLY A 166 7.51 -2.46 11.87
CA GLY A 166 7.78 -1.21 12.58
C GLY A 166 7.53 0.05 11.75
N ASN A 167 8.18 1.14 12.18
CA ASN A 167 8.11 2.42 11.49
C ASN A 167 8.87 2.34 10.16
N ILE A 168 8.25 2.81 9.08
CA ILE A 168 8.79 2.74 7.71
C ILE A 168 10.12 3.50 7.57
N TYR A 169 10.25 4.65 8.23
CA TYR A 169 11.48 5.46 8.21
C TYR A 169 12.61 4.74 8.94
N ALA A 170 12.32 4.11 10.10
CA ALA A 170 13.31 3.31 10.80
C ALA A 170 13.76 2.08 10.00
N ILE A 171 12.87 1.48 9.22
CA ILE A 171 13.20 0.38 8.31
C ILE A 171 14.05 0.90 7.14
N ARG A 172 13.75 2.08 6.58
CA ARG A 172 14.59 2.74 5.57
C ARG A 172 15.97 3.10 6.11
N ASP A 173 16.06 3.68 7.30
CA ASP A 173 17.35 4.03 7.94
C ASP A 173 18.27 2.80 8.13
N LEU A 174 17.69 1.61 8.29
CA LEU A 174 18.47 0.37 8.30
C LEU A 174 19.05 0.05 6.93
N LEU A 175 18.35 0.43 5.85
CA LEU A 175 18.82 0.29 4.47
C LEU A 175 19.82 1.39 4.11
N ASP A 176 19.63 2.62 4.60
CA ASP A 176 20.53 3.75 4.37
C ASP A 176 21.94 3.54 4.94
N LYS A 177 22.11 2.51 5.80
CA LYS A 177 23.44 2.01 6.22
C LYS A 177 24.14 1.17 5.15
N HIS A 178 23.46 0.85 4.07
CA HIS A 178 24.00 0.12 2.92
C HIS A 178 24.23 1.06 1.73
N PRO A 179 25.17 0.71 0.86
CA PRO A 179 25.46 1.53 -0.31
C PRO A 179 24.23 1.74 -1.20
N HIS A 180 23.87 3.00 -1.42
CA HIS A 180 22.88 3.34 -2.42
C HIS A 180 23.42 3.12 -3.83
N ARG A 181 22.56 2.66 -4.74
CA ARG A 181 22.87 2.43 -6.13
C ARG A 181 22.16 3.46 -7.00
N ILE A 182 22.89 4.11 -7.88
CA ILE A 182 22.33 4.99 -8.90
C ILE A 182 22.67 4.37 -10.26
N MET A 183 21.64 4.07 -11.04
CA MET A 183 21.76 3.49 -12.37
C MET A 183 21.74 4.58 -13.44
N ILE A 184 22.75 4.63 -14.30
CA ILE A 184 22.86 5.60 -15.36
C ILE A 184 22.90 4.85 -16.70
N THR A 185 21.99 5.19 -17.61
CA THR A 185 21.97 4.63 -18.96
C THR A 185 22.66 5.60 -19.93
N THR A 186 23.72 5.14 -20.61
CA THR A 186 24.55 5.94 -21.51
C THR A 186 25.26 5.06 -22.55
N GLU A 187 25.58 5.64 -23.70
CA GLU A 187 26.37 4.95 -24.74
C GLU A 187 27.87 4.85 -24.40
N GLU A 188 28.36 5.68 -23.46
CA GLU A 188 29.78 5.73 -23.06
C GLU A 188 29.98 5.45 -21.55
N PRO A 189 29.52 4.29 -21.02
CA PRO A 189 29.50 4.03 -19.57
C PRO A 189 30.91 4.02 -18.95
N ARG A 190 31.94 3.53 -19.66
CA ARG A 190 33.33 3.50 -19.17
C ARG A 190 33.94 4.89 -19.02
N LYS A 191 33.64 5.80 -19.97
CA LYS A 191 34.12 7.18 -19.91
C LYS A 191 33.51 7.92 -18.73
N LEU A 192 32.22 7.74 -18.53
CA LEU A 192 31.50 8.32 -17.40
C LEU A 192 31.96 7.73 -16.05
N ALA A 193 32.19 6.44 -15.98
CA ALA A 193 32.72 5.78 -14.79
C ALA A 193 34.06 6.34 -14.32
N ASN A 194 34.98 6.60 -15.28
CA ASN A 194 36.28 7.21 -14.97
C ASN A 194 36.17 8.61 -14.36
N ALA A 195 35.14 9.37 -14.74
CA ALA A 195 34.87 10.68 -14.17
C ALA A 195 34.28 10.58 -12.73
N PHE A 196 33.46 9.56 -12.47
CA PHE A 196 32.87 9.37 -11.14
C PHE A 196 33.82 8.78 -10.13
N ILE A 197 34.79 7.96 -10.52
CA ILE A 197 35.68 7.22 -9.59
C ILE A 197 36.57 8.16 -8.75
N THR A 198 36.72 9.40 -9.17
CA THR A 198 37.50 10.43 -8.45
C THR A 198 36.64 11.28 -7.52
N GLU A 199 35.34 11.10 -7.51
CA GLU A 199 34.41 11.89 -6.69
C GLU A 199 34.23 11.24 -5.32
N GLU A 200 34.44 12.00 -4.25
CA GLU A 200 34.44 11.54 -2.86
C GLU A 200 33.17 10.78 -2.41
N PRO A 201 31.94 11.19 -2.82
CA PRO A 201 30.75 10.45 -2.41
C PRO A 201 30.57 9.12 -3.14
N ILE A 202 31.39 8.79 -4.16
CA ILE A 202 31.29 7.58 -4.94
C ILE A 202 32.42 6.63 -4.54
N PHE A 203 32.09 5.47 -3.98
CA PHE A 203 33.12 4.50 -3.58
C PHE A 203 33.12 3.23 -4.48
N GLY A 204 32.15 3.07 -5.36
CA GLY A 204 32.09 1.93 -6.28
C GLY A 204 31.41 2.24 -7.59
N VAL A 205 31.86 1.56 -8.65
CA VAL A 205 31.23 1.57 -9.96
C VAL A 205 31.15 0.15 -10.50
N ARG A 206 30.03 -0.18 -11.17
CA ARG A 206 29.78 -1.47 -11.82
C ARG A 206 29.14 -1.29 -13.17
N PHE A 207 29.27 -2.29 -14.02
CA PHE A 207 28.64 -2.35 -15.34
C PHE A 207 27.72 -3.58 -15.40
N PRO A 208 26.48 -3.46 -14.89
CA PRO A 208 25.57 -4.61 -14.81
C PRO A 208 25.13 -5.13 -16.19
N GLU A 209 25.01 -4.23 -17.17
CA GLU A 209 24.62 -4.54 -18.55
C GLU A 209 25.33 -3.59 -19.52
N GLU A 210 25.31 -3.93 -20.82
CA GLU A 210 25.80 -3.03 -21.86
C GLU A 210 25.00 -1.72 -21.87
N GLY A 211 25.71 -0.59 -21.95
CA GLY A 211 25.07 0.73 -21.90
C GLY A 211 24.60 1.21 -20.53
N LYS A 212 24.83 0.43 -19.45
CA LYS A 212 24.48 0.81 -18.08
C LYS A 212 25.71 0.97 -17.20
N LEU A 213 25.70 2.00 -16.38
CA LEU A 213 26.65 2.27 -15.32
C LEU A 213 25.90 2.32 -13.99
N GLU A 214 26.28 1.50 -13.03
CA GLU A 214 25.86 1.58 -11.64
C GLU A 214 26.94 2.28 -10.84
N ILE A 215 26.58 3.32 -10.11
CA ILE A 215 27.45 3.97 -9.13
C ILE A 215 26.94 3.67 -7.72
N GLN A 216 27.86 3.49 -6.77
CA GLN A 216 27.55 3.16 -5.39
C GLN A 216 28.03 4.28 -4.47
N THR A 217 27.14 4.72 -3.57
CA THR A 217 27.40 5.82 -2.62
C THR A 217 26.84 5.50 -1.25
N ASN A 218 27.48 6.04 -0.20
CA ASN A 218 26.95 6.04 1.17
C ASN A 218 26.20 7.34 1.50
N ASP A 219 26.24 8.33 0.60
CA ASP A 219 25.54 9.62 0.75
C ASP A 219 24.87 9.97 -0.57
N LEU A 220 23.59 9.63 -0.65
CA LEU A 220 22.77 9.84 -1.84
C LEU A 220 22.62 11.34 -2.17
N SER A 221 22.52 12.20 -1.16
CA SER A 221 22.37 13.64 -1.33
C SER A 221 23.64 14.27 -1.91
N ALA A 222 24.81 13.90 -1.37
CA ALA A 222 26.11 14.33 -1.89
C ALA A 222 26.32 13.79 -3.32
N ALA A 223 25.99 12.52 -3.58
CA ALA A 223 26.09 11.94 -4.92
C ALA A 223 25.22 12.69 -5.94
N HIS A 224 23.96 12.97 -5.59
CA HIS A 224 23.06 13.74 -6.46
C HIS A 224 23.56 15.16 -6.75
N SER A 225 24.27 15.80 -5.82
CA SER A 225 24.85 17.14 -6.05
C SER A 225 26.01 17.11 -7.04
N VAL A 226 26.76 15.99 -7.10
CA VAL A 226 27.92 15.80 -7.98
C VAL A 226 27.52 15.34 -9.38
N LEU A 227 26.47 14.53 -9.49
CA LEU A 227 26.00 13.94 -10.76
C LEU A 227 25.89 14.92 -11.93
N PRO A 228 25.15 16.05 -11.83
CA PRO A 228 25.00 16.96 -12.96
C PRO A 228 26.33 17.56 -13.44
N ARG A 229 27.21 17.93 -12.49
CA ARG A 229 28.52 18.49 -12.79
C ARG A 229 29.38 17.50 -13.58
N VAL A 230 29.52 16.28 -13.08
CA VAL A 230 30.37 15.25 -13.71
C VAL A 230 29.84 14.85 -15.08
N ILE A 231 28.51 14.74 -15.25
CA ILE A 231 27.91 14.44 -16.55
C ILE A 231 28.23 15.55 -17.58
N VAL A 232 28.09 16.80 -17.18
CA VAL A 232 28.38 17.94 -18.07
C VAL A 232 29.87 18.01 -18.42
N GLU A 233 30.77 17.89 -17.45
CA GLU A 233 32.23 17.95 -17.63
C GLU A 233 32.75 16.79 -18.49
N SER A 234 32.19 15.57 -18.30
CA SER A 234 32.56 14.41 -19.11
C SER A 234 32.10 14.49 -20.55
N LYS A 235 31.17 15.39 -20.88
CA LYS A 235 30.52 15.51 -22.20
C LYS A 235 29.91 14.19 -22.70
N VAL A 236 29.43 13.38 -21.78
CA VAL A 236 28.77 12.12 -22.06
C VAL A 236 27.27 12.34 -22.12
N LYS A 237 26.62 11.78 -23.13
CA LYS A 237 25.15 11.81 -23.24
C LYS A 237 24.54 10.76 -22.34
N VAL A 238 23.75 11.20 -21.37
CA VAL A 238 22.97 10.34 -20.47
C VAL A 238 21.52 10.35 -20.94
N SER A 239 20.94 9.18 -21.10
CA SER A 239 19.54 9.02 -21.53
C SER A 239 18.58 8.83 -20.35
N ARG A 240 19.04 8.24 -19.25
CA ARG A 240 18.23 7.96 -18.06
C ARG A 240 19.10 7.84 -16.81
N ILE A 241 18.55 8.29 -15.68
CA ILE A 241 19.10 8.10 -14.35
C ILE A 241 17.97 7.55 -13.49
N ASP A 242 18.22 6.44 -12.81
CA ASP A 242 17.29 5.75 -11.92
C ASP A 242 17.96 5.48 -10.58
N ASN A 243 17.17 5.53 -9.50
CA ASN A 243 17.58 5.05 -8.19
C ASN A 243 16.86 3.73 -7.93
N PRO A 244 17.45 2.58 -8.24
CA PRO A 244 16.78 1.30 -8.06
C PRO A 244 16.42 1.00 -6.59
N ASP A 245 17.11 1.63 -5.64
CA ASP A 245 16.92 1.39 -4.21
C ASP A 245 15.75 2.18 -3.59
N ASP A 246 15.08 3.04 -4.36
CA ASP A 246 13.97 3.87 -3.86
C ASP A 246 12.61 3.15 -3.85
N ASN A 247 12.53 1.89 -4.28
CA ASN A 247 11.28 1.15 -4.36
C ASN A 247 11.22 -0.06 -3.40
N LEU A 248 9.99 -0.58 -3.17
CA LEU A 248 9.75 -1.73 -2.31
C LEU A 248 10.47 -3.00 -2.80
N ASP A 249 10.64 -3.15 -4.10
CA ASP A 249 11.28 -4.33 -4.70
C ASP A 249 12.75 -4.39 -4.28
N SER A 250 13.45 -3.27 -4.24
CA SER A 250 14.84 -3.18 -3.76
C SER A 250 14.95 -3.45 -2.27
N LEU A 251 14.00 -2.92 -1.49
CA LEU A 251 13.89 -3.20 -0.06
C LEU A 251 13.68 -4.71 0.17
N LEU A 252 12.83 -5.33 -0.65
CA LEU A 252 12.58 -6.76 -0.61
C LEU A 252 13.82 -7.57 -1.04
N GLU A 253 14.48 -7.22 -2.15
CA GLU A 253 15.71 -7.88 -2.61
C GLU A 253 16.80 -7.86 -1.53
N TYR A 254 16.95 -6.73 -0.84
CA TYR A 254 17.87 -6.59 0.25
C TYR A 254 17.53 -7.49 1.46
N LEU A 255 16.27 -7.47 1.89
CA LEU A 255 15.80 -8.28 3.03
C LEU A 255 15.77 -9.79 2.72
N ILE A 256 15.78 -10.18 1.44
CA ILE A 256 15.79 -11.58 0.99
C ILE A 256 17.20 -12.07 0.67
N GLY A 257 18.09 -11.18 0.22
CA GLY A 257 19.45 -11.50 -0.27
C GLY A 257 20.54 -11.46 0.79
N GLY A 258 20.25 -11.04 2.01
CA GLY A 258 21.08 -11.13 3.19
C GLY A 258 20.70 -12.37 3.99
#